data_397f8d1c7a71a8889ccec211a2a637f0
#
_entry.id   397f8d1c7a71a8889ccec211a2a637f0
#
_cell.length_a   1.000
_cell.length_b   1.000
_cell.length_c   1.000
_cell.angle_alpha   90.00
_cell.angle_beta   90.00
_cell.angle_gamma   90.00
#
_symmetry.space_group_name_H-M   'P 1'
#
loop_
_entity.id
_entity.type
_entity.pdbx_description
1 polymer ?
#
loop_
_entity_poly.entity_id
_entity_poly.type
_entity_poly.pdbx_seq_one_letter_code
_entity_poly.pdbx_strand_id
1 'polypeptide(L)'
;WILDHAEEYGFDTENIFAVGDSAGAHMLGLYTNLCTNPEYAKTYEDKFGIQIPQDLKIRAVALNCGQYHFGLEEMSNEMTDNLMKELLPEGGTPEELELVNVDTYVTENFPPVYLMTAEKDFLKEQAPLLEKVLKEKKVSYIYSCYEGTKKKLEHVFHLNMKLADADRCNDAECDFFRQYCR
;
A
#
# COMPACT_ATOMS: atom_id res chain seq x y z
N TRP A 1 9.03 -15.34 -9.47
CA TRP A 1 8.72 -15.56 -10.89
C TRP A 1 9.24 -14.43 -11.76
N ILE A 2 8.94 -13.16 -11.48
CA ILE A 2 9.39 -11.99 -12.27
C ILE A 2 10.92 -11.99 -12.42
N LEU A 3 11.66 -12.18 -11.34
CA LEU A 3 13.13 -12.20 -11.36
C LEU A 3 13.67 -13.39 -12.14
N ASP A 4 13.08 -14.57 -11.92
CA ASP A 4 13.52 -15.82 -12.57
C ASP A 4 13.30 -15.82 -14.10
N HIS A 5 12.34 -15.03 -14.58
CA HIS A 5 11.96 -14.95 -15.99
C HIS A 5 12.29 -13.60 -16.63
N ALA A 6 13.06 -12.75 -15.94
CA ALA A 6 13.36 -11.40 -16.42
C ALA A 6 14.05 -11.39 -17.79
N GLU A 7 15.02 -12.27 -18.00
CA GLU A 7 15.72 -12.40 -19.29
C GLU A 7 14.78 -12.89 -20.40
N GLU A 8 13.95 -13.91 -20.10
CA GLU A 8 13.01 -14.50 -21.07
C GLU A 8 11.99 -13.48 -21.60
N TYR A 9 11.44 -12.64 -20.69
CA TYR A 9 10.39 -11.67 -21.03
C TYR A 9 10.91 -10.25 -21.24
N GLY A 10 12.20 -10.01 -21.04
CA GLY A 10 12.81 -8.68 -21.18
C GLY A 10 12.36 -7.70 -20.10
N PHE A 11 12.12 -8.17 -18.86
CA PHE A 11 11.75 -7.29 -17.76
C PHE A 11 12.97 -6.51 -17.27
N ASP A 12 12.77 -5.21 -17.04
CA ASP A 12 13.76 -4.35 -16.40
C ASP A 12 13.68 -4.48 -14.87
N THR A 13 14.52 -5.34 -14.29
CA THR A 13 14.56 -5.59 -12.85
C THR A 13 15.16 -4.44 -12.04
N GLU A 14 15.77 -3.44 -12.69
CA GLU A 14 16.28 -2.23 -12.05
C GLU A 14 15.17 -1.16 -11.88
N ASN A 15 14.05 -1.28 -12.61
CA ASN A 15 12.92 -0.36 -12.59
C ASN A 15 11.60 -1.07 -12.27
N ILE A 16 11.54 -1.73 -11.11
CA ILE A 16 10.30 -2.37 -10.62
C ILE A 16 9.53 -1.37 -9.75
N PHE A 17 8.31 -1.08 -10.16
CA PHE A 17 7.34 -0.28 -9.43
C PHE A 17 6.11 -1.14 -9.09
N ALA A 18 5.41 -0.81 -8.02
CA ALA A 18 4.22 -1.56 -7.63
C ALA A 18 3.07 -0.63 -7.26
N VAL A 19 1.88 -1.00 -7.70
CA VAL A 19 0.64 -0.25 -7.47
C VAL A 19 -0.39 -1.16 -6.84
N GLY A 20 -1.10 -0.66 -5.85
CA GLY A 20 -2.22 -1.36 -5.22
C GLY A 20 -3.32 -0.39 -4.83
N ASP A 21 -4.57 -0.83 -4.96
CA ASP A 21 -5.74 -0.07 -4.55
C ASP A 21 -6.62 -0.86 -3.57
N SER A 22 -7.21 -0.19 -2.59
CA SER A 22 -8.05 -0.81 -1.56
C SER A 22 -7.33 -1.94 -0.81
N ALA A 23 -7.85 -3.16 -0.86
CA ALA A 23 -7.19 -4.36 -0.33
C ALA A 23 -5.83 -4.61 -0.99
N GLY A 24 -5.68 -4.29 -2.29
CA GLY A 24 -4.40 -4.36 -3.00
C GLY A 24 -3.35 -3.40 -2.44
N ALA A 25 -3.75 -2.19 -2.02
CA ALA A 25 -2.85 -1.25 -1.36
C ALA A 25 -2.42 -1.76 0.03
N HIS A 26 -3.34 -2.37 0.79
CA HIS A 26 -3.02 -3.03 2.05
C HIS A 26 -2.01 -4.17 1.84
N MET A 27 -2.31 -5.11 0.94
CA MET A 27 -1.42 -6.24 0.65
C MET A 27 -0.06 -5.79 0.15
N LEU A 28 -0.01 -4.76 -0.73
CA LEU A 28 1.24 -4.21 -1.23
C LEU A 28 2.04 -3.54 -0.10
N GLY A 29 1.39 -2.82 0.80
CA GLY A 29 2.04 -2.23 1.97
C GLY A 29 2.70 -3.28 2.86
N LEU A 30 1.98 -4.37 3.17
CA LEU A 30 2.53 -5.51 3.94
C LEU A 30 3.70 -6.16 3.21
N TYR A 31 3.54 -6.44 1.91
CA TYR A 31 4.61 -7.06 1.12
C TYR A 31 5.85 -6.17 1.03
N THR A 32 5.66 -4.86 0.91
CA THR A 32 6.76 -3.90 0.92
C THR A 32 7.47 -3.89 2.28
N ASN A 33 6.74 -3.97 3.40
CA ASN A 33 7.32 -4.15 4.72
C ASN A 33 8.15 -5.45 4.81
N LEU A 34 7.64 -6.57 4.29
CA LEU A 34 8.38 -7.83 4.25
C LEU A 34 9.69 -7.71 3.45
N CYS A 35 9.71 -6.92 2.37
CA CYS A 35 10.91 -6.69 1.57
C CYS A 35 11.93 -5.74 2.22
N THR A 36 11.50 -4.87 3.17
CA THR A 36 12.31 -3.74 3.65
C THR A 36 12.56 -3.74 5.16
N ASN A 37 11.86 -4.59 5.91
CA ASN A 37 12.00 -4.77 7.35
C ASN A 37 12.38 -6.23 7.66
N PRO A 38 13.67 -6.54 7.92
CA PRO A 38 14.13 -7.91 8.16
C PRO A 38 13.51 -8.58 9.39
N GLU A 39 13.16 -7.81 10.43
CA GLU A 39 12.52 -8.35 11.64
C GLU A 39 11.09 -8.81 11.34
N TYR A 40 10.37 -8.01 10.56
CA TYR A 40 9.02 -8.36 10.12
C TYR A 40 9.04 -9.56 9.16
N ALA A 41 9.98 -9.57 8.19
CA ALA A 41 10.17 -10.71 7.29
C ALA A 41 10.47 -12.01 8.05
N LYS A 42 11.35 -11.94 9.05
CA LYS A 42 11.67 -13.10 9.89
C LYS A 42 10.46 -13.62 10.67
N THR A 43 9.59 -12.73 11.15
CA THR A 43 8.35 -13.14 11.83
C THR A 43 7.46 -13.98 10.92
N TYR A 44 7.34 -13.59 9.65
CA TYR A 44 6.55 -14.33 8.65
C TYR A 44 7.21 -15.64 8.22
N GLU A 45 8.54 -15.65 8.10
CA GLU A 45 9.29 -16.87 7.85
C GLU A 45 9.10 -17.90 8.98
N ASP A 46 9.29 -17.47 10.23
CA ASP A 46 9.20 -18.33 11.43
C ASP A 46 7.77 -18.84 11.66
N LYS A 47 6.74 -18.02 11.41
CA LYS A 47 5.33 -18.39 11.65
C LYS A 47 4.68 -19.15 10.49
N PHE A 48 5.01 -18.78 9.26
CA PHE A 48 4.25 -19.22 8.07
C PHE A 48 5.14 -19.89 7.01
N GLY A 49 6.46 -19.95 7.19
CA GLY A 49 7.40 -20.53 6.22
C GLY A 49 7.48 -19.73 4.92
N ILE A 50 7.10 -18.44 4.93
CA ILE A 50 7.14 -17.57 3.75
C ILE A 50 8.55 -17.03 3.57
N GLN A 51 9.15 -17.30 2.40
CA GLN A 51 10.45 -16.75 2.02
C GLN A 51 10.28 -15.51 1.13
N ILE A 52 10.95 -14.44 1.49
CA ILE A 52 10.93 -13.18 0.73
C ILE A 52 12.14 -13.13 -0.19
N PRO A 53 11.97 -12.89 -1.51
CA PRO A 53 13.08 -12.74 -2.45
C PRO A 53 13.99 -11.58 -2.05
N GLN A 54 15.27 -11.89 -1.77
CA GLN A 54 16.25 -10.89 -1.31
C GLN A 54 16.67 -9.93 -2.43
N ASP A 55 16.54 -10.37 -3.70
CA ASP A 55 16.96 -9.60 -4.87
C ASP A 55 15.85 -8.70 -5.44
N LEU A 56 14.63 -8.78 -4.90
CA LEU A 56 13.53 -7.92 -5.34
C LEU A 56 13.68 -6.51 -4.75
N LYS A 57 13.93 -5.55 -5.63
CA LYS A 57 14.06 -4.13 -5.27
C LYS A 57 12.91 -3.33 -5.87
N ILE A 58 11.92 -3.01 -5.05
CA ILE A 58 10.82 -2.11 -5.43
C ILE A 58 11.33 -0.67 -5.35
N ARG A 59 11.32 0.05 -6.47
CA ARG A 59 11.84 1.42 -6.59
C ARG A 59 10.94 2.47 -5.96
N ALA A 60 9.64 2.32 -6.12
CA ALA A 60 8.61 3.12 -5.48
C ALA A 60 7.27 2.36 -5.52
N VAL A 61 6.35 2.73 -4.64
CA VAL A 61 5.02 2.13 -4.55
C VAL A 61 3.93 3.20 -4.63
N ALA A 62 2.78 2.84 -5.22
CA ALA A 62 1.56 3.62 -5.10
C ALA A 62 0.54 2.85 -4.25
N LEU A 63 0.07 3.50 -3.20
CA LEU A 63 -0.87 2.96 -2.22
C LEU A 63 -2.15 3.79 -2.28
N ASN A 64 -3.15 3.27 -3.00
CA ASN A 64 -4.35 4.00 -3.38
C ASN A 64 -5.57 3.56 -2.56
N CYS A 65 -6.21 4.48 -1.84
CA CYS A 65 -7.44 4.21 -1.09
C CYS A 65 -7.35 2.98 -0.16
N GLY A 66 -6.18 2.72 0.45
CA GLY A 66 -5.92 1.52 1.25
C GLY A 66 -6.38 1.62 2.69
N GLN A 67 -6.47 0.48 3.34
CA GLN A 67 -6.54 0.38 4.79
C GLN A 67 -5.15 -0.01 5.30
N TYR A 68 -4.63 0.73 6.27
CA TYR A 68 -3.25 0.56 6.73
C TYR A 68 -3.14 0.20 8.21
N HIS A 69 -4.23 0.42 8.95
CA HIS A 69 -4.32 0.07 10.37
C HIS A 69 -5.72 -0.47 10.70
N PHE A 70 -5.77 -1.58 11.45
CA PHE A 70 -6.98 -2.18 12.01
C PHE A 70 -6.98 -2.09 13.54
N GLY A 71 -8.13 -2.21 14.16
CA GLY A 71 -8.28 -2.26 15.62
C GLY A 71 -8.39 -0.91 16.33
N LEU A 72 -8.45 0.21 15.59
CA LEU A 72 -8.75 1.54 16.17
C LEU A 72 -10.26 1.75 16.22
N GLU A 73 -10.83 1.89 17.42
CA GLU A 73 -12.27 2.09 17.61
C GLU A 73 -12.81 3.31 16.85
N GLU A 74 -12.03 4.41 16.80
CA GLU A 74 -12.42 5.64 16.12
C GLU A 74 -12.50 5.49 14.59
N MET A 75 -11.90 4.45 14.05
CA MET A 75 -11.83 4.16 12.61
C MET A 75 -12.47 2.81 12.26
N SER A 76 -13.21 2.23 13.19
CA SER A 76 -13.92 0.96 12.99
C SER A 76 -14.87 1.08 11.79
N ASN A 77 -14.77 0.10 10.90
CA ASN A 77 -15.64 -0.04 9.75
C ASN A 77 -16.16 -1.48 9.74
N GLU A 78 -17.47 -1.64 9.95
CA GLU A 78 -18.10 -2.96 10.09
C GLU A 78 -17.75 -3.93 8.95
N MET A 79 -17.64 -3.42 7.73
CA MET A 79 -17.29 -4.25 6.57
C MET A 79 -15.87 -4.79 6.67
N THR A 80 -14.88 -3.93 6.96
CA THR A 80 -13.47 -4.34 7.04
C THR A 80 -13.20 -5.17 8.30
N ASP A 81 -13.86 -4.87 9.41
CA ASP A 81 -13.73 -5.62 10.66
C ASP A 81 -14.30 -7.03 10.51
N ASN A 82 -15.45 -7.18 9.86
CA ASN A 82 -16.02 -8.50 9.56
C ASN A 82 -15.15 -9.27 8.56
N LEU A 83 -14.59 -8.61 7.56
CA LEU A 83 -13.67 -9.23 6.61
C LEU A 83 -12.43 -9.81 7.34
N MET A 84 -11.84 -9.06 8.27
CA MET A 84 -10.70 -9.55 9.06
C MET A 84 -11.06 -10.73 9.95
N LYS A 85 -12.27 -10.75 10.55
CA LYS A 85 -12.74 -11.88 11.34
C LYS A 85 -12.87 -13.17 10.53
N GLU A 86 -13.23 -13.06 9.25
CA GLU A 86 -13.37 -14.22 8.37
C GLU A 86 -12.04 -14.63 7.71
N LEU A 87 -11.15 -13.66 7.46
CA LEU A 87 -9.87 -13.88 6.79
C LEU A 87 -8.81 -14.44 7.73
N LEU A 88 -8.75 -13.94 8.96
CA LEU A 88 -7.68 -14.26 9.91
C LEU A 88 -8.01 -15.54 10.70
N PRO A 89 -7.03 -16.44 10.90
CA PRO A 89 -7.24 -17.77 11.49
C PRO A 89 -7.92 -17.77 12.87
N GLU A 90 -7.61 -16.80 13.73
CA GLU A 90 -8.15 -16.67 15.09
C GLU A 90 -9.29 -15.64 15.17
N GLY A 91 -9.82 -15.22 14.00
CA GLY A 91 -10.95 -14.31 13.91
C GLY A 91 -10.63 -12.85 14.20
N GLY A 92 -9.39 -12.40 13.97
CA GLY A 92 -8.97 -11.02 14.13
C GLY A 92 -8.63 -10.64 15.58
N THR A 93 -7.86 -11.49 16.25
CA THR A 93 -7.30 -11.15 17.58
C THR A 93 -6.40 -9.91 17.47
N PRO A 94 -6.16 -9.17 18.59
CA PRO A 94 -5.25 -8.03 18.58
C PRO A 94 -3.88 -8.37 18.00
N GLU A 95 -3.34 -9.53 18.30
CA GLU A 95 -2.05 -10.02 17.82
C GLU A 95 -2.05 -10.30 16.32
N GLU A 96 -3.16 -10.81 15.78
CA GLU A 96 -3.33 -11.01 14.34
C GLU A 96 -3.48 -9.68 13.61
N LEU A 97 -4.29 -8.76 14.15
CA LEU A 97 -4.47 -7.42 13.58
C LEU A 97 -3.17 -6.64 13.58
N GLU A 98 -2.36 -6.72 14.63
CA GLU A 98 -1.04 -6.08 14.67
C GLU A 98 -0.15 -6.57 13.53
N LEU A 99 -0.14 -7.88 13.25
CA LEU A 99 0.66 -8.47 12.17
C LEU A 99 0.25 -7.99 10.77
N VAL A 100 -0.98 -7.54 10.58
CA VAL A 100 -1.49 -7.04 9.30
C VAL A 100 -1.61 -5.51 9.25
N ASN A 101 -1.12 -4.79 10.26
CA ASN A 101 -1.06 -3.33 10.27
C ASN A 101 0.17 -2.84 9.51
N VAL A 102 -0.05 -2.21 8.36
CA VAL A 102 1.03 -1.74 7.48
C VAL A 102 1.91 -0.70 8.18
N ASP A 103 1.29 0.27 8.84
CA ASP A 103 1.95 1.41 9.47
C ASP A 103 2.87 1.00 10.63
N THR A 104 2.58 -0.12 11.31
CA THR A 104 3.38 -0.65 12.42
C THR A 104 4.81 -1.02 12.00
N TYR A 105 4.99 -1.54 10.78
CA TYR A 105 6.24 -2.14 10.34
C TYR A 105 7.04 -1.30 9.33
N VAL A 106 6.58 -0.10 8.99
CA VAL A 106 7.32 0.84 8.14
C VAL A 106 8.65 1.23 8.81
N THR A 107 9.74 1.11 8.05
CA THR A 107 11.09 1.55 8.46
C THR A 107 11.59 2.64 7.51
N GLU A 108 12.76 3.21 7.81
CA GLU A 108 13.45 4.16 6.92
C GLU A 108 13.88 3.56 5.57
N ASN A 109 13.85 2.21 5.46
CA ASN A 109 14.16 1.49 4.22
C ASN A 109 12.94 1.32 3.30
N PHE A 110 11.76 1.75 3.73
CA PHE A 110 10.55 1.69 2.90
C PHE A 110 10.75 2.56 1.64
N PRO A 111 10.37 2.09 0.45
CA PRO A 111 10.57 2.84 -0.78
C PRO A 111 9.71 4.11 -0.81
N PRO A 112 10.00 5.07 -1.70
CA PRO A 112 9.14 6.23 -1.93
C PRO A 112 7.69 5.85 -2.21
N VAL A 113 6.74 6.62 -1.66
CA VAL A 113 5.30 6.31 -1.68
C VAL A 113 4.50 7.40 -2.38
N TYR A 114 3.70 7.02 -3.36
CA TYR A 114 2.54 7.79 -3.77
C TYR A 114 1.33 7.31 -2.95
N LEU A 115 0.83 8.15 -2.06
CA LEU A 115 -0.28 7.84 -1.17
C LEU A 115 -1.50 8.63 -1.60
N MET A 116 -2.57 7.96 -1.99
CA MET A 116 -3.75 8.61 -2.54
C MET A 116 -5.04 8.14 -1.89
N THR A 117 -5.96 9.08 -1.68
CA THR A 117 -7.34 8.82 -1.28
C THR A 117 -8.27 9.86 -1.93
N ALA A 118 -9.56 9.80 -1.61
CA ALA A 118 -10.57 10.71 -2.14
C ALA A 118 -11.48 11.29 -1.05
N GLU A 119 -12.10 12.43 -1.32
CA GLU A 119 -12.93 13.17 -0.36
C GLU A 119 -14.10 12.37 0.24
N LYS A 120 -14.62 11.38 -0.48
CA LYS A 120 -15.72 10.49 -0.08
C LYS A 120 -15.30 9.02 -0.01
N ASP A 121 -14.02 8.76 0.03
CA ASP A 121 -13.51 7.43 0.33
C ASP A 121 -13.87 7.05 1.78
N PHE A 122 -14.49 5.89 1.97
CA PHE A 122 -14.83 5.41 3.31
C PHE A 122 -13.60 5.02 4.14
N LEU A 123 -12.44 4.83 3.48
CA LEU A 123 -11.14 4.58 4.11
C LEU A 123 -10.24 5.84 4.16
N LYS A 124 -10.76 7.02 3.83
CA LYS A 124 -9.92 8.22 3.67
C LYS A 124 -9.08 8.58 4.90
N GLU A 125 -9.56 8.27 6.10
CA GLU A 125 -8.84 8.57 7.35
C GLU A 125 -7.63 7.66 7.59
N GLN A 126 -7.49 6.59 6.82
CA GLN A 126 -6.34 5.69 6.88
C GLN A 126 -5.06 6.31 6.28
N ALA A 127 -5.22 7.11 5.23
CA ALA A 127 -4.06 7.73 4.56
C ALA A 127 -3.29 8.69 5.47
N PRO A 128 -3.91 9.60 6.26
CA PRO A 128 -3.21 10.43 7.24
C PRO A 128 -2.46 9.65 8.33
N LEU A 129 -2.93 8.47 8.72
CA LEU A 129 -2.21 7.61 9.68
C LEU A 129 -0.89 7.14 9.08
N LEU A 130 -0.95 6.58 7.87
CA LEU A 130 0.26 6.13 7.19
C LEU A 130 1.19 7.31 6.86
N GLU A 131 0.65 8.44 6.40
CA GLU A 131 1.44 9.66 6.13
C GLU A 131 2.28 10.07 7.35
N LYS A 132 1.68 10.07 8.54
CA LYS A 132 2.37 10.41 9.79
C LYS A 132 3.58 9.51 10.00
N VAL A 133 3.42 8.20 9.82
CA VAL A 133 4.50 7.22 9.99
C VAL A 133 5.58 7.39 8.93
N LEU A 134 5.20 7.58 7.65
CA LEU A 134 6.17 7.85 6.57
C LEU A 134 7.03 9.07 6.89
N LYS A 135 6.42 10.13 7.39
CA LYS A 135 7.13 11.36 7.82
C LYS A 135 8.07 11.09 9.00
N GLU A 136 7.63 10.38 10.03
CA GLU A 136 8.45 10.03 11.20
C GLU A 136 9.65 9.17 10.82
N LYS A 137 9.47 8.23 9.87
CA LYS A 137 10.54 7.35 9.35
C LYS A 137 11.38 8.02 8.24
N LYS A 138 11.06 9.26 7.87
CA LYS A 138 11.75 10.03 6.81
C LYS A 138 11.71 9.35 5.44
N VAL A 139 10.67 8.57 5.17
CA VAL A 139 10.38 8.01 3.86
C VAL A 139 9.91 9.14 2.94
N SER A 140 10.39 9.16 1.69
CA SER A 140 9.91 10.11 0.68
C SER A 140 8.48 9.76 0.28
N TYR A 141 7.56 10.73 0.24
CA TYR A 141 6.19 10.47 -0.18
C TYR A 141 5.53 11.70 -0.83
N ILE A 142 4.51 11.43 -1.62
CA ILE A 142 3.49 12.41 -2.03
C ILE A 142 2.15 11.91 -1.47
N TYR A 143 1.45 12.76 -0.72
CA TYR A 143 0.09 12.47 -0.27
C TYR A 143 -0.91 13.37 -1.00
N SER A 144 -1.97 12.76 -1.53
CA SER A 144 -3.04 13.46 -2.26
C SER A 144 -4.41 12.94 -1.82
N CYS A 145 -5.24 13.83 -1.28
CA CYS A 145 -6.67 13.59 -1.12
C CYS A 145 -7.40 14.31 -2.25
N TYR A 146 -7.93 13.54 -3.19
CA TYR A 146 -8.56 14.09 -4.39
C TYR A 146 -9.98 14.58 -4.12
N GLU A 147 -10.26 15.79 -4.60
CA GLU A 147 -11.61 16.37 -4.66
C GLU A 147 -12.09 16.40 -6.11
N GLY A 148 -13.36 16.07 -6.30
CA GLY A 148 -13.92 15.99 -7.63
C GLY A 148 -14.26 17.35 -8.21
N THR A 149 -13.98 17.52 -9.51
CA THR A 149 -14.25 18.77 -10.24
C THR A 149 -15.72 18.98 -10.56
N LYS A 150 -16.48 17.90 -10.78
CA LYS A 150 -17.92 17.93 -11.13
C LYS A 150 -18.80 17.17 -10.16
N LYS A 151 -18.30 16.11 -9.58
CA LYS A 151 -18.97 15.30 -8.57
C LYS A 151 -17.96 14.86 -7.52
N LYS A 152 -18.42 14.57 -6.32
CA LYS A 152 -17.56 14.04 -5.26
C LYS A 152 -16.98 12.70 -5.66
N LEU A 153 -15.69 12.51 -5.33
CA LEU A 153 -14.96 11.30 -5.63
C LEU A 153 -15.08 10.31 -4.48
N GLU A 154 -15.41 9.08 -4.84
CA GLU A 154 -15.59 7.96 -3.92
C GLU A 154 -14.37 7.03 -3.93
N HIS A 155 -14.46 5.95 -3.18
CA HIS A 155 -13.45 4.91 -3.09
C HIS A 155 -13.02 4.42 -4.48
N VAL A 156 -11.71 4.32 -4.71
CA VAL A 156 -11.06 3.86 -5.95
C VAL A 156 -11.55 4.55 -7.23
N PHE A 157 -11.92 5.82 -7.16
CA PHE A 157 -12.46 6.59 -8.32
C PHE A 157 -11.54 6.57 -9.53
N HIS A 158 -10.21 6.46 -9.31
CA HIS A 158 -9.18 6.46 -10.35
C HIS A 158 -9.27 5.27 -11.32
N LEU A 159 -9.96 4.19 -10.92
CA LEU A 159 -10.23 3.04 -11.79
C LEU A 159 -11.32 3.32 -12.84
N ASN A 160 -12.10 4.39 -12.66
CA ASN A 160 -13.11 4.78 -13.63
C ASN A 160 -12.51 5.71 -14.70
N MET A 161 -11.86 5.13 -15.71
CA MET A 161 -11.19 5.82 -16.83
C MET A 161 -12.09 6.72 -17.68
N LYS A 162 -13.40 6.83 -17.36
CA LYS A 162 -14.31 7.79 -17.99
C LYS A 162 -14.38 9.13 -17.25
N LEU A 163 -13.69 9.25 -16.12
CA LEU A 163 -13.63 10.47 -15.31
C LEU A 163 -12.34 11.23 -15.62
N ALA A 164 -12.44 12.51 -15.97
CA ALA A 164 -11.27 13.38 -16.12
C ALA A 164 -10.45 13.50 -14.80
N ASP A 165 -11.11 13.35 -13.64
CA ASP A 165 -10.44 13.32 -12.36
C ASP A 165 -9.60 12.04 -12.17
N ALA A 166 -9.99 10.91 -12.80
CA ALA A 166 -9.21 9.69 -12.83
C ALA A 166 -7.95 9.86 -13.68
N ASP A 167 -8.05 10.47 -14.88
CA ASP A 167 -6.90 10.77 -15.73
C ASP A 167 -5.87 11.63 -14.95
N ARG A 168 -6.35 12.70 -14.30
CA ARG A 168 -5.51 13.57 -13.48
C ARG A 168 -4.78 12.82 -12.36
N CYS A 169 -5.45 11.88 -11.70
CA CYS A 169 -4.87 11.06 -10.64
C CYS A 169 -3.82 10.10 -11.19
N ASN A 170 -4.18 9.36 -12.24
CA ASN A 170 -3.31 8.35 -12.84
C ASN A 170 -2.07 8.99 -13.51
N ASP A 171 -2.23 10.17 -14.13
CA ASP A 171 -1.09 10.92 -14.67
C ASP A 171 -0.12 11.35 -13.56
N ALA A 172 -0.64 11.86 -12.44
CA ALA A 172 0.19 12.25 -11.30
C ALA A 172 0.94 11.06 -10.68
N GLU A 173 0.32 9.88 -10.61
CA GLU A 173 0.97 8.65 -10.17
C GLU A 173 2.08 8.22 -11.14
N CYS A 174 1.82 8.26 -12.45
CA CYS A 174 2.83 7.98 -13.46
C CYS A 174 4.01 8.97 -13.39
N ASP A 175 3.72 10.26 -13.19
CA ASP A 175 4.75 11.29 -13.04
C ASP A 175 5.57 11.10 -11.77
N PHE A 176 4.95 10.61 -10.69
CA PHE A 176 5.67 10.22 -9.49
C PHE A 176 6.66 9.08 -9.78
N PHE A 177 6.24 8.00 -10.43
CA PHE A 177 7.13 6.89 -10.75
C PHE A 177 8.28 7.28 -11.68
N ARG A 178 8.04 8.17 -12.66
CA ARG A 178 9.09 8.67 -13.57
C ARG A 178 10.26 9.33 -12.83
N GLN A 179 10.04 9.91 -11.66
CA GLN A 179 11.10 10.52 -10.84
C GLN A 179 12.08 9.48 -10.28
N TYR A 180 11.68 8.23 -10.20
CA TYR A 180 12.47 7.12 -9.65
C TYR A 180 12.97 6.13 -10.70
N CYS A 181 12.70 6.33 -11.98
CA CYS A 181 13.29 5.57 -13.07
C CYS A 181 14.81 5.85 -13.16
N ARG A 182 15.57 4.82 -13.48
CA ARG A 182 17.02 4.89 -13.77
C ARG A 182 17.30 4.69 -15.22
#